data_84588fa7a923f698cbb5a4d503bdc494
#
_entry.id   84588fa7a923f698cbb5a4d503bdc494
#
_cell.length_a   1.000
_cell.length_b   1.000
_cell.length_c   1.000
_cell.angle_alpha   90.00
_cell.angle_beta   90.00
_cell.angle_gamma   90.00
#
_symmetry.space_group_name_H-M   'P 1'
#
loop_
_entity.id
_entity.type
_entity.pdbx_description
1 polymer ?
#
loop_
_entity_poly.entity_id
_entity_poly.type
_entity_poly.pdbx_seq_one_letter_code
_entity_poly.pdbx_strand_id
1 'polypeptide(L)'
;ARKLGLMSYRAANEWRERFNRARLPKSENKKMFDIEFEVENYLNHNSKKFVSMFDPNCYLYLSRAMDLFDVAEHGGTVNAGLAKIHTKKNLIIGVESDILFPIDQQEELAEGFKKAKKNFKFEKLKSIQGHDSFLVDEKNFSKVIYNFFND
;
A
#
# COMPACT_ATOMS: atom_id res chain seq x y z
N ALA A 1 -12.98 -11.33 1.50
CA ALA A 1 -11.74 -10.72 1.97
C ALA A 1 -11.01 -9.97 0.83
N ARG A 2 -10.58 -10.62 -0.28
CA ARG A 2 -9.74 -9.97 -1.33
C ARG A 2 -10.36 -8.73 -1.97
N LYS A 3 -11.68 -8.72 -2.21
CA LYS A 3 -12.36 -7.51 -2.74
C LYS A 3 -12.20 -6.31 -1.80
N LEU A 4 -12.33 -6.52 -0.49
CA LEU A 4 -12.12 -5.48 0.51
C LEU A 4 -10.67 -4.98 0.50
N GLY A 5 -9.69 -5.90 0.44
CA GLY A 5 -8.28 -5.54 0.31
C GLY A 5 -8.01 -4.70 -0.95
N LEU A 6 -8.56 -5.09 -2.11
CA LEU A 6 -8.42 -4.29 -3.33
C LEU A 6 -8.99 -2.87 -3.19
N MET A 7 -10.08 -2.71 -2.44
CA MET A 7 -10.68 -1.39 -2.18
C MET A 7 -9.79 -0.53 -1.27
N SER A 8 -9.19 -1.12 -0.23
CA SER A 8 -8.34 -0.40 0.72
C SER A 8 -6.94 -0.08 0.17
N TYR A 9 -6.47 -0.80 -0.86
CA TYR A 9 -5.17 -0.54 -1.49
C TYR A 9 -5.18 0.63 -2.46
N ARG A 10 -6.35 1.13 -2.83
CA ARG A 10 -6.52 2.20 -3.81
C ARG A 10 -7.14 3.43 -3.18
N ALA A 11 -6.82 4.61 -3.71
CA ALA A 11 -7.40 5.86 -3.24
C ALA A 11 -8.73 6.19 -3.94
N ALA A 12 -9.57 7.00 -3.27
CA ALA A 12 -10.87 7.40 -3.80
C ALA A 12 -10.78 8.13 -5.16
N ASN A 13 -9.73 8.92 -5.36
CA ASN A 13 -9.49 9.63 -6.61
C ASN A 13 -9.22 8.66 -7.76
N GLU A 14 -8.41 7.62 -7.56
CA GLU A 14 -8.18 6.59 -8.58
C GLU A 14 -9.48 5.86 -8.93
N TRP A 15 -10.29 5.48 -7.94
CA TRP A 15 -11.59 4.85 -8.19
C TRP A 15 -12.49 5.73 -9.05
N ARG A 16 -12.51 7.05 -8.77
CA ARG A 16 -13.28 8.02 -9.54
C ARG A 16 -12.79 8.15 -10.97
N GLU A 17 -11.49 8.33 -11.16
CA GLU A 17 -10.89 8.51 -12.50
C GLU A 17 -11.03 7.26 -13.35
N ARG A 18 -10.84 6.09 -12.76
CA ARG A 18 -10.80 4.82 -13.49
C ARG A 18 -12.16 4.25 -13.81
N PHE A 19 -13.09 4.32 -12.88
CA PHE A 19 -14.37 3.62 -13.00
C PHE A 19 -15.57 4.58 -12.97
N ASN A 20 -15.57 5.59 -12.11
CA ASN A 20 -16.70 6.46 -11.85
C ASN A 20 -18.01 5.64 -11.73
N ARG A 21 -18.99 5.92 -12.60
CA ARG A 21 -20.25 5.17 -12.74
C ARG A 21 -20.33 4.39 -14.07
N ALA A 22 -19.18 4.01 -14.62
CA ALA A 22 -19.14 3.25 -15.86
C ALA A 22 -19.87 1.92 -15.72
N ARG A 23 -20.78 1.64 -16.65
CA ARG A 23 -21.57 0.41 -16.68
C ARG A 23 -21.04 -0.54 -17.75
N LEU A 24 -21.18 -1.83 -17.47
CA LEU A 24 -20.97 -2.88 -18.44
C LEU A 24 -22.00 -2.79 -19.60
N PRO A 25 -21.63 -3.27 -20.79
CA PRO A 25 -22.58 -3.38 -21.89
C PRO A 25 -23.85 -4.15 -21.47
N LYS A 26 -24.99 -3.72 -21.98
CA LYS A 26 -26.26 -4.41 -21.71
C LYS A 26 -26.22 -5.82 -22.31
N SER A 27 -26.58 -6.83 -21.51
CA SER A 27 -26.79 -8.22 -21.94
C SER A 27 -28.27 -8.52 -21.92
N GLU A 28 -28.77 -9.18 -22.96
CA GLU A 28 -30.20 -9.55 -23.07
C GLU A 28 -30.62 -10.59 -22.02
N ASN A 29 -29.68 -11.41 -21.54
CA ASN A 29 -29.92 -12.48 -20.57
C ASN A 29 -29.56 -12.11 -19.12
N LYS A 30 -29.51 -10.83 -18.80
CA LYS A 30 -29.10 -10.35 -17.48
C LYS A 30 -30.15 -10.65 -16.42
N LYS A 31 -29.70 -11.24 -15.31
CA LYS A 31 -30.53 -11.47 -14.11
C LYS A 31 -30.52 -10.22 -13.21
N MET A 32 -31.51 -10.12 -12.33
CA MET A 32 -31.71 -8.94 -11.45
C MET A 32 -30.51 -8.58 -10.57
N PHE A 33 -29.71 -9.57 -10.16
CA PHE A 33 -28.55 -9.37 -9.29
C PHE A 33 -27.20 -9.63 -9.98
N ASP A 34 -27.18 -9.62 -11.32
CA ASP A 34 -25.92 -9.67 -12.06
C ASP A 34 -25.15 -8.36 -11.91
N ILE A 35 -23.82 -8.44 -12.07
CA ILE A 35 -22.96 -7.26 -12.03
C ILE A 35 -23.32 -6.26 -13.13
N GLU A 36 -23.34 -4.98 -12.78
CA GLU A 36 -23.72 -3.90 -13.69
C GLU A 36 -22.62 -2.89 -13.98
N PHE A 37 -21.69 -2.72 -13.04
CA PHE A 37 -20.66 -1.70 -13.12
C PHE A 37 -19.29 -2.30 -13.43
N GLU A 38 -18.46 -1.53 -14.12
CA GLU A 38 -17.08 -1.91 -14.43
C GLU A 38 -16.26 -2.18 -13.15
N VAL A 39 -16.50 -1.43 -12.09
CA VAL A 39 -15.83 -1.64 -10.79
C VAL A 39 -16.17 -3.01 -10.18
N GLU A 40 -17.39 -3.50 -10.33
CA GLU A 40 -17.78 -4.83 -9.85
C GLU A 40 -17.08 -5.93 -10.64
N ASN A 41 -17.00 -5.76 -11.96
CA ASN A 41 -16.29 -6.66 -12.86
C ASN A 41 -14.80 -6.74 -12.49
N TYR A 42 -14.16 -5.58 -12.31
CA TYR A 42 -12.77 -5.48 -11.87
C TYR A 42 -12.52 -6.22 -10.55
N LEU A 43 -13.35 -5.96 -9.52
CA LEU A 43 -13.23 -6.59 -8.21
C LEU A 43 -13.44 -8.10 -8.29
N ASN A 44 -14.43 -8.57 -9.07
CA ASN A 44 -14.70 -9.98 -9.27
C ASN A 44 -13.53 -10.69 -9.98
N HIS A 45 -13.05 -10.11 -11.08
CA HIS A 45 -11.95 -10.66 -11.86
C HIS A 45 -10.69 -10.83 -10.98
N ASN A 46 -10.26 -9.76 -10.31
CA ASN A 46 -9.04 -9.77 -9.52
C ASN A 46 -9.15 -10.65 -8.27
N SER A 47 -10.33 -10.72 -7.64
CA SER A 47 -10.51 -11.62 -6.49
C SER A 47 -10.48 -13.09 -6.88
N LYS A 48 -11.07 -13.47 -8.03
CA LYS A 48 -10.99 -14.83 -8.57
C LYS A 48 -9.56 -15.21 -8.93
N LYS A 49 -8.84 -14.31 -9.63
CA LYS A 49 -7.43 -14.52 -10.00
C LYS A 49 -6.56 -14.74 -8.75
N PHE A 50 -6.76 -13.95 -7.70
CA PHE A 50 -6.00 -14.08 -6.47
C PHE A 50 -6.18 -15.43 -5.77
N VAL A 51 -7.43 -15.94 -5.70
CA VAL A 51 -7.75 -17.23 -5.07
C VAL A 51 -7.03 -18.41 -5.75
N SER A 52 -6.80 -18.32 -7.06
CA SER A 52 -6.08 -19.37 -7.81
C SER A 52 -4.55 -19.26 -7.70
N MET A 53 -4.02 -18.10 -7.24
CA MET A 53 -2.58 -17.82 -7.23
C MET A 53 -1.96 -17.81 -5.82
N PHE A 54 -2.76 -17.65 -4.79
CA PHE A 54 -2.26 -17.43 -3.44
C PHE A 54 -2.94 -18.35 -2.42
N ASP A 55 -2.13 -19.09 -1.68
CA ASP A 55 -2.62 -19.99 -0.63
C ASP A 55 -3.21 -19.21 0.54
N PRO A 56 -4.45 -19.51 1.00
CA PRO A 56 -5.08 -18.78 2.09
C PRO A 56 -4.36 -18.96 3.44
N ASN A 57 -3.69 -20.07 3.68
CA ASN A 57 -2.92 -20.26 4.91
C ASN A 57 -1.68 -19.35 4.90
N CYS A 58 -0.98 -19.24 3.76
CA CYS A 58 0.11 -18.27 3.60
C CYS A 58 -0.37 -16.85 3.91
N TYR A 59 -1.55 -16.47 3.42
CA TYR A 59 -2.12 -15.15 3.72
C TYR A 59 -2.32 -14.96 5.22
N LEU A 60 -2.89 -15.95 5.92
CA LEU A 60 -3.11 -15.87 7.37
C LEU A 60 -1.80 -15.79 8.15
N TYR A 61 -0.81 -16.62 7.81
CA TYR A 61 0.50 -16.61 8.48
C TYR A 61 1.24 -15.28 8.28
N LEU A 62 1.25 -14.75 7.05
CA LEU A 62 1.91 -13.47 6.77
C LEU A 62 1.19 -12.30 7.46
N SER A 63 -0.14 -12.26 7.44
CA SER A 63 -0.91 -11.25 8.18
C SER A 63 -0.60 -11.31 9.66
N ARG A 64 -0.59 -12.52 10.24
CA ARG A 64 -0.30 -12.69 11.67
C ARG A 64 1.13 -12.29 12.03
N ALA A 65 2.10 -12.58 11.17
CA ALA A 65 3.49 -12.16 11.37
C ALA A 65 3.64 -10.63 11.37
N MET A 66 2.92 -9.94 10.45
CA MET A 66 2.90 -8.48 10.43
C MET A 66 2.23 -7.89 11.67
N ASP A 67 1.09 -8.44 12.09
CA ASP A 67 0.34 -7.98 13.27
C ASP A 67 1.14 -8.13 14.58
N LEU A 68 2.01 -9.14 14.65
CA LEU A 68 2.81 -9.43 15.86
C LEU A 68 4.16 -8.73 15.86
N PHE A 69 4.59 -8.15 14.73
CA PHE A 69 5.88 -7.47 14.67
C PHE A 69 5.84 -6.17 15.47
N ASP A 70 6.73 -6.05 16.45
CA ASP A 70 6.94 -4.81 17.20
C ASP A 70 8.43 -4.48 17.26
N VAL A 71 8.80 -3.33 16.68
CA VAL A 71 10.19 -2.86 16.72
C VAL A 71 10.68 -2.59 18.15
N ALA A 72 9.78 -2.32 19.09
CA ALA A 72 10.14 -2.09 20.48
C ALA A 72 10.70 -3.34 21.17
N GLU A 73 10.32 -4.55 20.75
CA GLU A 73 10.89 -5.81 21.27
C GLU A 73 12.40 -5.91 21.04
N HIS A 74 12.92 -5.21 20.04
CA HIS A 74 14.35 -5.19 19.73
C HIS A 74 15.18 -4.23 20.59
N GLY A 75 14.57 -3.46 21.49
CA GLY A 75 15.31 -2.49 22.31
C GLY A 75 14.58 -2.00 23.56
N GLY A 76 13.38 -2.50 23.85
CA GLY A 76 12.53 -2.07 24.95
C GLY A 76 11.69 -0.83 24.65
N THR A 77 12.05 -0.07 23.62
CA THR A 77 11.26 1.06 23.08
C THR A 77 11.43 1.16 21.57
N VAL A 78 10.48 1.79 20.87
CA VAL A 78 10.54 2.03 19.42
C VAL A 78 11.87 2.72 19.05
N ASN A 79 12.24 3.78 19.76
CA ASN A 79 13.48 4.52 19.48
C ASN A 79 14.73 3.67 19.68
N ALA A 80 14.78 2.83 20.71
CA ALA A 80 15.90 1.94 20.96
C ALA A 80 15.98 0.81 19.90
N GLY A 81 14.84 0.30 19.44
CA GLY A 81 14.77 -0.66 18.33
C GLY A 81 15.27 -0.05 17.03
N LEU A 82 14.79 1.14 16.67
CA LEU A 82 15.25 1.88 15.47
C LEU A 82 16.74 2.21 15.55
N ALA A 83 17.27 2.50 16.73
CA ALA A 83 18.70 2.76 16.94
C ALA A 83 19.58 1.55 16.61
N LYS A 84 19.07 0.33 16.65
CA LYS A 84 19.80 -0.89 16.27
C LYS A 84 19.86 -1.15 14.75
N ILE A 85 19.21 -0.36 13.93
CA ILE A 85 19.34 -0.46 12.48
C ILE A 85 20.77 -0.05 12.06
N HIS A 86 21.50 -0.93 11.37
CA HIS A 86 22.90 -0.72 10.99
C HIS A 86 23.09 -0.29 9.53
N THR A 87 22.07 0.23 8.88
CA THR A 87 22.15 0.73 7.51
C THR A 87 22.91 2.08 7.43
N LYS A 88 23.67 2.29 6.37
CA LYS A 88 24.42 3.55 6.15
C LYS A 88 23.51 4.71 5.77
N LYS A 89 22.47 4.44 4.96
CA LYS A 89 21.45 5.39 4.52
C LYS A 89 20.08 4.71 4.59
N ASN A 90 19.04 5.48 4.85
CA ASN A 90 17.66 5.00 4.89
C ASN A 90 16.78 5.93 4.05
N LEU A 91 15.84 5.38 3.31
CA LEU A 91 14.84 6.12 2.58
C LEU A 91 13.46 5.70 3.07
N ILE A 92 12.68 6.67 3.51
CA ILE A 92 11.27 6.50 3.88
C ILE A 92 10.46 7.22 2.81
N ILE A 93 9.54 6.53 2.17
CA ILE A 93 8.63 7.12 1.17
C ILE A 93 7.21 6.97 1.68
N GLY A 94 6.52 8.08 1.91
CA GLY A 94 5.12 8.11 2.25
C GLY A 94 4.28 8.60 1.06
N VAL A 95 3.11 8.01 0.86
CA VAL A 95 2.16 8.41 -0.19
C VAL A 95 0.97 9.11 0.44
N GLU A 96 0.68 10.36 0.03
CA GLU A 96 -0.36 11.19 0.66
C GLU A 96 -1.77 10.59 0.55
N SER A 97 -2.03 9.79 -0.47
CA SER A 97 -3.33 9.15 -0.71
C SER A 97 -3.46 7.73 -0.13
N ASP A 98 -2.41 7.22 0.53
CA ASP A 98 -2.41 5.90 1.15
C ASP A 98 -3.27 5.90 2.42
N ILE A 99 -4.36 5.11 2.42
CA ILE A 99 -5.25 4.96 3.57
C ILE A 99 -4.89 3.75 4.44
N LEU A 100 -4.02 2.86 3.95
CA LEU A 100 -3.60 1.66 4.66
C LEU A 100 -2.37 1.95 5.53
N PHE A 101 -1.41 2.70 4.99
CA PHE A 101 -0.27 3.26 5.70
C PHE A 101 -0.29 4.80 5.58
N PRO A 102 -1.13 5.48 6.37
CA PRO A 102 -1.34 6.91 6.29
C PRO A 102 -0.05 7.72 6.43
N ILE A 103 -0.05 8.89 5.81
CA ILE A 103 1.15 9.74 5.75
C ILE A 103 1.67 10.16 7.13
N ASP A 104 0.79 10.38 8.08
CA ASP A 104 1.12 10.72 9.46
C ASP A 104 1.91 9.59 10.16
N GLN A 105 1.60 8.32 9.89
CA GLN A 105 2.38 7.19 10.41
C GLN A 105 3.77 7.12 9.77
N GLN A 106 3.91 7.50 8.50
CA GLN A 106 5.22 7.61 7.86
C GLN A 106 6.04 8.79 8.41
N GLU A 107 5.38 9.89 8.77
CA GLU A 107 5.98 11.02 9.48
C GLU A 107 6.46 10.61 10.89
N GLU A 108 5.65 9.84 11.62
CA GLU A 108 6.01 9.29 12.91
C GLU A 108 7.25 8.39 12.81
N LEU A 109 7.31 7.52 11.79
CA LEU A 109 8.48 6.69 11.52
C LEU A 109 9.72 7.55 11.24
N ALA A 110 9.60 8.59 10.41
CA ALA A 110 10.69 9.51 10.10
C ALA A 110 11.20 10.25 11.35
N GLU A 111 10.28 10.69 12.22
CA GLU A 111 10.66 11.32 13.50
C GLU A 111 11.35 10.31 14.44
N GLY A 112 10.95 9.04 14.43
CA GLY A 112 11.63 7.96 15.12
C GLY A 112 13.09 7.76 14.64
N PHE A 113 13.32 7.77 13.32
CA PHE A 113 14.66 7.72 12.73
C PHE A 113 15.52 8.92 13.14
N LYS A 114 14.93 10.11 13.17
CA LYS A 114 15.59 11.35 13.63
C LYS A 114 15.99 11.25 15.10
N LYS A 115 15.10 10.84 16.00
CA LYS A 115 15.38 10.61 17.43
C LYS A 115 16.47 9.56 17.63
N ALA A 116 16.46 8.50 16.83
CA ALA A 116 17.50 7.46 16.82
C ALA A 116 18.82 7.91 16.16
N LYS A 117 18.93 9.16 15.71
CA LYS A 117 20.11 9.77 15.06
C LYS A 117 20.57 8.97 13.83
N LYS A 118 19.64 8.41 13.06
CA LYS A 118 19.93 7.68 11.83
C LYS A 118 20.07 8.62 10.64
N ASN A 119 20.92 8.27 9.71
CA ASN A 119 20.98 8.94 8.42
C ASN A 119 19.77 8.47 7.58
N PHE A 120 18.86 9.38 7.28
CA PHE A 120 17.65 9.06 6.52
C PHE A 120 17.19 10.24 5.67
N LYS A 121 16.44 9.91 4.63
CA LYS A 121 15.69 10.85 3.80
C LYS A 121 14.21 10.47 3.88
N PHE A 122 13.34 11.45 4.04
CA PHE A 122 11.89 11.26 4.00
C PHE A 122 11.30 12.00 2.81
N GLU A 123 10.58 11.29 1.96
CA GLU A 123 9.93 11.82 0.76
C GLU A 123 8.42 11.58 0.81
N LYS A 124 7.64 12.63 0.56
CA LYS A 124 6.19 12.57 0.43
C LYS A 124 5.81 12.60 -1.04
N LEU A 125 5.14 11.55 -1.51
CA LEU A 125 4.70 11.45 -2.90
C LEU A 125 3.22 11.76 -3.04
N LYS A 126 2.92 12.62 -4.02
CA LYS A 126 1.55 12.91 -4.47
C LYS A 126 1.16 11.92 -5.56
N SER A 127 0.81 10.71 -5.17
CA SER A 127 0.23 9.72 -6.08
C SER A 127 -1.25 9.54 -5.77
N ILE A 128 -2.07 9.30 -6.79
CA ILE A 128 -3.52 9.05 -6.61
C ILE A 128 -3.84 7.58 -6.41
N GLN A 129 -2.85 6.70 -6.48
CA GLN A 129 -3.04 5.25 -6.53
C GLN A 129 -3.06 4.57 -5.17
N GLY A 130 -2.98 5.36 -4.07
CA GLY A 130 -3.06 4.86 -2.72
C GLY A 130 -1.88 3.96 -2.34
N HIS A 131 -2.14 2.90 -1.59
CA HIS A 131 -1.13 1.97 -1.12
C HIS A 131 -0.37 1.27 -2.26
N ASP A 132 -1.04 0.93 -3.35
CA ASP A 132 -0.41 0.28 -4.50
C ASP A 132 0.52 1.21 -5.32
N SER A 133 0.68 2.48 -4.95
CA SER A 133 1.50 3.45 -5.69
C SER A 133 2.93 2.95 -5.94
N PHE A 134 3.54 2.24 -4.97
CA PHE A 134 4.89 1.71 -5.13
C PHE A 134 5.02 0.62 -6.21
N LEU A 135 3.91 0.01 -6.62
CA LEU A 135 3.85 -0.98 -7.69
C LEU A 135 3.47 -0.40 -9.06
N VAL A 136 2.70 0.70 -9.08
CA VAL A 136 2.06 1.19 -10.31
C VAL A 136 2.47 2.61 -10.69
N ASP A 137 2.95 3.43 -9.76
CA ASP A 137 3.50 4.77 -10.03
C ASP A 137 5.03 4.73 -10.18
N GLU A 138 5.47 3.92 -11.12
CA GLU A 138 6.88 3.69 -11.39
C GLU A 138 7.65 4.99 -11.62
N LYS A 139 7.05 5.94 -12.33
CA LYS A 139 7.69 7.21 -12.66
C LYS A 139 8.13 8.02 -11.43
N ASN A 140 7.24 8.16 -10.44
CA ASN A 140 7.54 8.94 -9.25
C ASN A 140 8.47 8.19 -8.30
N PHE A 141 8.24 6.89 -8.10
CA PHE A 141 9.10 6.06 -7.25
C PHE A 141 10.52 5.92 -7.80
N SER A 142 10.68 5.62 -9.10
CA SER A 142 12.00 5.48 -9.72
C SER A 142 12.82 6.76 -9.59
N LYS A 143 12.21 7.93 -9.74
CA LYS A 143 12.89 9.22 -9.58
C LYS A 143 13.44 9.41 -8.16
N VAL A 144 12.63 9.12 -7.14
CA VAL A 144 13.04 9.26 -5.73
C VAL A 144 14.13 8.27 -5.37
N ILE A 145 13.98 7.01 -5.79
CA ILE A 145 14.96 5.95 -5.55
C ILE A 145 16.27 6.27 -6.26
N TYR A 146 16.22 6.68 -7.53
CA TYR A 146 17.40 7.07 -8.29
C TYR A 146 18.19 8.20 -7.61
N ASN A 147 17.50 9.27 -7.20
CA ASN A 147 18.12 10.38 -6.50
C ASN A 147 18.76 9.95 -5.18
N PHE A 148 18.09 9.08 -4.41
CA PHE A 148 18.62 8.58 -3.14
C PHE A 148 19.92 7.81 -3.27
N PHE A 149 20.11 7.07 -4.37
CA PHE A 149 21.35 6.32 -4.60
C PHE A 149 22.47 7.16 -5.22
N ASN A 150 22.16 8.32 -5.81
CA ASN A 150 23.13 9.20 -6.47
C ASN A 150 23.47 10.46 -5.64
N ASP A 151 22.76 10.70 -4.53
CA ASP A 151 23.12 11.70 -3.51
C ASP A 151 24.10 11.08 -2.49
#